data_ffd196fd13aca9133975566a51d4a92a
#
_entry.id   ffd196fd13aca9133975566a51d4a92a
#
_cell.length_a   1.000
_cell.length_b   1.000
_cell.length_c   1.000
_cell.angle_alpha   90.00
_cell.angle_beta   90.00
_cell.angle_gamma   90.00
#
_symmetry.space_group_name_H-M   'P 1'
#
loop_
_entity.id
_entity.type
_entity.pdbx_description
1 polymer ?
#
loop_
_entity_poly.entity_id
_entity_poly.type
_entity_poly.pdbx_seq_one_letter_code
_entity_poly.pdbx_strand_id
1 'polypeptide(L)'
;MYGMIFCVITEGNVDEITLPDCDVALFGFDVLGEADYESELRGETEKFEEAARLTKNCSCGGVFACKTVSRGLFRKSAAVADRGKLLGIADMTRVLDGEDYKSGASLGLYKVNGCGVGVCIENDLFFPENVKSLTDCGCNVIVVLAEQLRDVIPPLLIRAYSYLYGVPVIMVAGKTAYFADISGAIASSTQNTTVFEVSPQNRYRVVTTRRKGINSDSKADY
;
A
#
# COMPACT_ATOMS: atom_id res chain seq x y z
N MET A 1 -10.75 5.76 18.33
CA MET A 1 -10.30 6.02 16.96
C MET A 1 -11.31 5.31 16.10
N TYR A 2 -11.93 5.98 15.15
CA TYR A 2 -12.96 5.38 14.31
C TYR A 2 -12.31 4.43 13.30
N GLY A 3 -12.94 3.28 13.07
CA GLY A 3 -12.55 2.38 11.99
C GLY A 3 -12.71 3.09 10.65
N MET A 4 -11.85 2.78 9.70
CA MET A 4 -11.95 3.21 8.29
C MET A 4 -12.29 2.00 7.42
N ILE A 5 -13.08 2.23 6.41
CA ILE A 5 -13.45 1.20 5.44
C ILE A 5 -12.46 1.26 4.27
N PHE A 6 -11.71 0.18 4.09
CA PHE A 6 -10.84 -0.03 2.94
C PHE A 6 -11.50 -1.01 1.98
N CYS A 7 -11.66 -0.58 0.73
CA CYS A 7 -12.15 -1.43 -0.35
C CYS A 7 -10.97 -1.86 -1.22
N VAL A 8 -10.84 -3.13 -1.52
CA VAL A 8 -9.81 -3.68 -2.42
C VAL A 8 -10.48 -4.16 -3.69
N ILE A 9 -9.99 -3.70 -4.83
CA ILE A 9 -10.42 -4.11 -6.18
C ILE A 9 -9.22 -4.75 -6.87
N THR A 10 -9.35 -6.01 -7.21
CA THR A 10 -8.24 -6.77 -7.82
C THR A 10 -8.22 -6.71 -9.33
N GLU A 11 -9.38 -6.60 -9.99
CA GLU A 11 -9.53 -6.59 -11.45
C GLU A 11 -10.64 -5.62 -11.87
N GLY A 12 -10.56 -5.06 -13.06
CA GLY A 12 -11.57 -4.20 -13.66
C GLY A 12 -10.98 -3.04 -14.44
N ASN A 13 -11.85 -2.23 -15.03
CA ASN A 13 -11.46 -1.00 -15.70
C ASN A 13 -11.89 0.19 -14.83
N VAL A 14 -11.00 1.16 -14.61
CA VAL A 14 -11.24 2.34 -13.76
C VAL A 14 -12.56 3.06 -14.11
N ASP A 15 -12.89 3.15 -15.39
CA ASP A 15 -14.09 3.85 -15.85
C ASP A 15 -15.41 3.09 -15.58
N GLU A 16 -15.34 1.78 -15.36
CA GLU A 16 -16.51 0.89 -15.18
C GLU A 16 -16.71 0.46 -13.74
N ILE A 17 -15.73 0.73 -12.88
CA ILE A 17 -15.77 0.27 -11.48
C ILE A 17 -16.78 1.07 -10.68
N THR A 18 -17.68 0.34 -10.02
CA THR A 18 -18.55 0.88 -8.98
C THR A 18 -18.01 0.48 -7.63
N LEU A 19 -17.57 1.46 -6.83
CA LEU A 19 -17.07 1.22 -5.49
C LEU A 19 -18.23 1.11 -4.50
N PRO A 20 -18.13 0.20 -3.52
CA PRO A 20 -18.94 0.28 -2.31
C PRO A 20 -18.56 1.55 -1.52
N ASP A 21 -19.39 1.94 -0.58
CA ASP A 21 -19.08 3.06 0.33
C ASP A 21 -17.80 2.71 1.12
N CYS A 22 -16.75 3.50 0.91
CA CYS A 22 -15.45 3.27 1.54
C CYS A 22 -14.67 4.59 1.70
N ASP A 23 -13.75 4.58 2.65
CA ASP A 23 -12.85 5.71 2.91
C ASP A 23 -11.65 5.72 1.97
N VAL A 24 -11.11 4.54 1.67
CA VAL A 24 -9.95 4.34 0.78
C VAL A 24 -10.15 3.11 -0.08
N ALA A 25 -9.95 3.25 -1.38
CA ALA A 25 -9.96 2.15 -2.33
C ALA A 25 -8.53 1.79 -2.77
N LEU A 26 -8.23 0.49 -2.82
CA LEU A 26 -6.94 -0.07 -3.24
C LEU A 26 -7.15 -0.88 -4.51
N PHE A 27 -6.35 -0.63 -5.53
CA PHE A 27 -6.51 -1.23 -6.84
C PHE A 27 -5.26 -2.03 -7.23
N GLY A 28 -5.50 -3.27 -7.68
CA GLY A 28 -4.46 -4.13 -8.24
C GLY A 28 -3.88 -3.62 -9.55
N PHE A 29 -2.79 -4.24 -10.01
CA PHE A 29 -2.07 -3.85 -11.23
C PHE A 29 -2.90 -3.95 -12.52
N ASP A 30 -3.94 -4.79 -12.52
CA ASP A 30 -4.79 -4.99 -13.69
C ASP A 30 -5.89 -3.93 -13.87
N VAL A 31 -5.98 -2.95 -12.94
CA VAL A 31 -7.03 -1.92 -12.96
C VAL A 31 -6.60 -0.67 -13.73
N LEU A 32 -5.48 -0.04 -13.36
CA LEU A 32 -4.98 1.16 -14.04
C LEU A 32 -4.06 0.80 -15.21
N GLY A 33 -3.35 -0.31 -15.11
CA GLY A 33 -2.46 -0.80 -16.15
C GLY A 33 -1.16 -0.02 -16.26
N GLU A 34 -0.73 0.29 -17.49
CA GLU A 34 0.50 1.02 -17.79
C GLU A 34 0.20 2.49 -18.11
N ALA A 35 1.02 3.39 -17.59
CA ALA A 35 0.98 4.82 -17.85
C ALA A 35 2.35 5.30 -18.36
N ASP A 36 2.38 5.88 -19.55
CA ASP A 36 3.56 6.52 -20.14
C ASP A 36 3.57 8.01 -19.83
N TYR A 37 4.58 8.48 -19.09
CA TYR A 37 4.64 9.87 -18.64
C TYR A 37 4.68 10.89 -19.78
N GLU A 38 5.33 10.55 -20.90
CA GLU A 38 5.40 11.45 -22.04
C GLU A 38 4.04 11.58 -22.71
N SER A 39 3.28 10.50 -22.81
CA SER A 39 1.91 10.49 -23.35
C SER A 39 0.93 11.22 -22.43
N GLU A 40 1.03 11.00 -21.11
CA GLU A 40 0.24 11.74 -20.10
C GLU A 40 0.50 13.26 -20.19
N LEU A 41 1.78 13.67 -20.28
CA LEU A 41 2.13 15.10 -20.37
C LEU A 41 1.66 15.75 -21.68
N ARG A 42 1.52 14.97 -22.77
CA ARG A 42 0.96 15.48 -24.04
C ARG A 42 -0.57 15.44 -24.10
N GLY A 43 -1.22 14.86 -23.06
CA GLY A 43 -2.65 14.64 -23.06
C GLY A 43 -3.12 13.57 -24.07
N GLU A 44 -2.24 12.64 -24.45
CA GLU A 44 -2.57 11.50 -25.30
C GLU A 44 -3.22 10.36 -24.49
N THR A 45 -2.92 10.30 -23.20
CA THR A 45 -3.55 9.41 -22.22
C THR A 45 -3.89 10.20 -20.96
N GLU A 46 -4.87 9.73 -20.17
CA GLU A 46 -5.40 10.40 -18.97
C GLU A 46 -5.47 9.44 -17.77
N LYS A 47 -4.55 8.47 -17.69
CA LYS A 47 -4.59 7.42 -16.65
C LYS A 47 -4.60 7.98 -15.21
N PHE A 48 -3.77 8.97 -14.95
CA PHE A 48 -3.71 9.58 -13.63
C PHE A 48 -4.92 10.49 -13.35
N GLU A 49 -5.48 11.11 -14.40
CA GLU A 49 -6.72 11.89 -14.30
C GLU A 49 -7.93 10.98 -14.12
N GLU A 50 -7.98 9.80 -14.78
CA GLU A 50 -9.00 8.77 -14.57
C GLU A 50 -9.00 8.30 -13.11
N ALA A 51 -7.83 7.99 -12.55
CA ALA A 51 -7.68 7.61 -11.15
C ALA A 51 -8.16 8.72 -10.19
N ALA A 52 -7.77 9.97 -10.44
CA ALA A 52 -8.22 11.11 -9.66
C ALA A 52 -9.73 11.33 -9.78
N ARG A 53 -10.29 11.23 -10.98
CA ARG A 53 -11.74 11.37 -11.26
C ARG A 53 -12.57 10.32 -10.52
N LEU A 54 -12.11 9.05 -10.49
CA LEU A 54 -12.78 8.00 -9.72
C LEU A 54 -12.85 8.36 -8.24
N THR A 55 -11.75 8.80 -7.63
CA THR A 55 -11.74 9.20 -6.21
C THR A 55 -12.65 10.41 -5.93
N LYS A 56 -12.81 11.31 -6.88
CA LYS A 56 -13.76 12.43 -6.78
C LYS A 56 -15.20 11.94 -6.79
N ASN A 57 -15.55 11.08 -7.74
CA ASN A 57 -16.89 10.58 -7.91
C ASN A 57 -17.37 9.77 -6.70
N CYS A 58 -16.47 9.00 -6.08
CA CYS A 58 -16.76 8.19 -4.90
C CYS A 58 -16.48 8.91 -3.59
N SER A 59 -15.98 10.15 -3.62
CA SER A 59 -15.60 10.94 -2.42
C SER A 59 -14.65 10.21 -1.47
N CYS A 60 -13.81 9.30 -1.99
CA CYS A 60 -12.86 8.48 -1.24
C CYS A 60 -11.40 8.80 -1.61
N GLY A 61 -10.45 8.20 -0.90
CA GLY A 61 -9.06 8.12 -1.34
C GLY A 61 -8.81 6.90 -2.22
N GLY A 62 -7.73 6.89 -2.98
CA GLY A 62 -7.37 5.77 -3.85
C GLY A 62 -5.87 5.53 -3.94
N VAL A 63 -5.46 4.26 -3.95
CA VAL A 63 -4.09 3.81 -4.24
C VAL A 63 -4.17 2.81 -5.39
N PHE A 64 -3.61 3.16 -6.52
CA PHE A 64 -3.73 2.43 -7.78
C PHE A 64 -2.38 1.85 -8.16
N ALA A 65 -2.23 0.53 -8.08
CA ALA A 65 -1.06 -0.14 -8.63
C ALA A 65 -1.01 0.04 -10.15
N CYS A 66 0.17 0.34 -10.69
CA CYS A 66 0.36 0.53 -12.12
C CYS A 66 1.81 0.25 -12.50
N LYS A 67 2.05 0.14 -13.80
CA LYS A 67 3.38 0.24 -14.37
C LYS A 67 3.55 1.62 -14.96
N THR A 68 4.70 2.25 -14.73
CA THR A 68 4.99 3.55 -15.33
C THR A 68 6.17 3.43 -16.27
N VAL A 69 6.11 4.17 -17.36
CA VAL A 69 7.17 4.26 -18.36
C VAL A 69 7.60 5.71 -18.49
N SER A 70 8.90 5.97 -18.54
CA SER A 70 9.46 7.27 -18.87
C SER A 70 10.77 7.08 -19.60
N ARG A 71 10.87 7.61 -20.81
CA ARG A 71 12.05 7.51 -21.69
C ARG A 71 12.55 6.07 -21.84
N GLY A 72 11.62 5.12 -21.99
CA GLY A 72 11.93 3.70 -22.10
C GLY A 72 12.37 3.01 -20.80
N LEU A 73 12.29 3.68 -19.65
CA LEU A 73 12.57 3.11 -18.35
C LEU A 73 11.26 2.69 -17.66
N PHE A 74 11.15 1.43 -17.34
CA PHE A 74 9.97 0.85 -16.68
C PHE A 74 10.11 0.86 -15.17
N ARG A 75 9.00 1.16 -14.47
CA ARG A 75 8.87 1.05 -13.01
C ARG A 75 7.58 0.35 -12.64
N LYS A 76 7.59 -0.34 -11.50
CA LYS A 76 6.36 -0.71 -10.80
C LYS A 76 6.03 0.41 -9.83
N SER A 77 4.82 0.92 -9.91
CA SER A 77 4.44 2.17 -9.29
C SER A 77 3.05 2.08 -8.68
N ALA A 78 2.68 3.08 -7.91
CA ALA A 78 1.34 3.31 -7.42
C ALA A 78 0.98 4.79 -7.53
N ALA A 79 -0.07 5.09 -8.26
CA ALA A 79 -0.68 6.42 -8.25
C ALA A 79 -1.55 6.56 -7.00
N VAL A 80 -1.38 7.65 -6.27
CA VAL A 80 -2.14 7.94 -5.05
C VAL A 80 -2.96 9.19 -5.26
N ALA A 81 -4.28 9.08 -5.10
CA ALA A 81 -5.21 10.18 -5.28
C ALA A 81 -6.16 10.31 -4.09
N ASP A 82 -6.65 11.50 -3.83
CA ASP A 82 -7.64 11.77 -2.79
C ASP A 82 -8.65 12.80 -3.28
N ARG A 83 -9.92 12.40 -3.31
CA ARG A 83 -11.07 13.27 -3.66
C ARG A 83 -10.86 14.11 -4.91
N GLY A 84 -10.36 13.50 -5.97
CA GLY A 84 -10.14 14.16 -7.27
C GLY A 84 -8.79 14.82 -7.45
N LYS A 85 -7.87 14.66 -6.50
CA LYS A 85 -6.52 15.21 -6.58
C LYS A 85 -5.49 14.09 -6.59
N LEU A 86 -4.62 14.04 -7.59
CA LEU A 86 -3.43 13.22 -7.58
C LEU A 86 -2.46 13.78 -6.51
N LEU A 87 -2.13 12.98 -5.50
CA LEU A 87 -1.19 13.34 -4.45
C LEU A 87 0.26 13.06 -4.86
N GLY A 88 0.46 12.03 -5.66
CA GLY A 88 1.77 11.66 -6.19
C GLY A 88 1.81 10.23 -6.69
N ILE A 89 2.99 9.82 -7.11
CA ILE A 89 3.28 8.47 -7.57
C ILE A 89 4.42 7.92 -6.72
N ALA A 90 4.20 6.76 -6.11
CA ALA A 90 5.23 5.98 -5.44
C ALA A 90 5.80 4.96 -6.41
N ASP A 91 7.10 4.78 -6.44
CA ASP A 91 7.77 3.75 -7.23
C ASP A 91 8.35 2.68 -6.30
N MET A 92 8.42 1.43 -6.78
CA MET A 92 9.15 0.36 -6.11
C MET A 92 10.61 0.78 -5.88
N THR A 93 11.08 0.71 -4.64
CA THR A 93 12.42 1.17 -4.27
C THR A 93 13.47 0.07 -4.34
N ARG A 94 13.05 -1.19 -4.30
CA ARG A 94 13.94 -2.36 -4.27
C ARG A 94 13.74 -3.21 -5.52
N VAL A 95 14.66 -3.09 -6.45
CA VAL A 95 14.73 -3.92 -7.67
C VAL A 95 15.75 -5.02 -7.45
N LEU A 96 15.39 -6.26 -7.76
CA LEU A 96 16.28 -7.40 -7.64
C LEU A 96 17.09 -7.59 -8.92
N ASP A 97 18.24 -8.27 -8.79
CA ASP A 97 19.09 -8.60 -9.93
C ASP A 97 18.32 -9.42 -10.98
N GLY A 98 18.42 -9.01 -12.23
CA GLY A 98 17.73 -9.65 -13.36
C GLY A 98 16.33 -9.13 -13.65
N GLU A 99 15.83 -8.14 -12.91
CA GLU A 99 14.57 -7.45 -13.23
C GLU A 99 14.83 -6.23 -14.14
N ASP A 100 13.99 -6.07 -15.16
CA ASP A 100 14.08 -4.96 -16.13
C ASP A 100 13.42 -3.66 -15.64
N TYR A 101 13.21 -3.52 -14.33
CA TYR A 101 12.63 -2.34 -13.72
C TYR A 101 13.69 -1.41 -13.16
N LYS A 102 13.35 -0.14 -12.99
CA LYS A 102 14.17 0.85 -12.29
C LYS A 102 13.59 1.18 -10.92
N SER A 103 14.47 1.32 -9.95
CA SER A 103 14.09 1.71 -8.58
C SER A 103 13.63 3.16 -8.51
N GLY A 104 12.69 3.43 -7.64
CA GLY A 104 12.32 4.76 -7.19
C GLY A 104 13.37 5.34 -6.23
N ALA A 105 13.26 6.64 -5.98
CA ALA A 105 14.18 7.38 -5.12
C ALA A 105 13.76 7.40 -3.64
N SER A 106 12.47 7.20 -3.34
CA SER A 106 11.92 7.33 -1.99
C SER A 106 10.68 6.47 -1.80
N LEU A 107 10.42 6.11 -0.54
CA LEU A 107 9.19 5.43 -0.14
C LEU A 107 7.99 6.39 -0.23
N GLY A 108 6.85 5.84 -0.63
CA GLY A 108 5.59 6.58 -0.68
C GLY A 108 4.93 6.69 0.70
N LEU A 109 4.75 7.90 1.21
CA LEU A 109 3.94 8.18 2.39
C LEU A 109 3.00 9.35 2.07
N TYR A 110 1.71 9.07 2.08
CA TYR A 110 0.68 10.04 1.67
C TYR A 110 -0.40 10.19 2.73
N LYS A 111 -0.99 11.37 2.81
CA LYS A 111 -2.18 11.59 3.63
C LYS A 111 -3.43 11.41 2.77
N VAL A 112 -4.10 10.27 2.90
CA VAL A 112 -5.27 9.87 2.11
C VAL A 112 -6.47 9.82 3.03
N ASN A 113 -7.51 10.59 2.73
CA ASN A 113 -8.70 10.74 3.57
C ASN A 113 -8.38 10.96 5.06
N GLY A 114 -7.33 11.77 5.34
CA GLY A 114 -6.87 12.05 6.70
C GLY A 114 -5.99 10.96 7.32
N CYS A 115 -5.85 9.79 6.71
CA CYS A 115 -5.01 8.68 7.16
C CYS A 115 -3.61 8.76 6.54
N GLY A 116 -2.56 8.53 7.32
CA GLY A 116 -1.19 8.36 6.83
C GLY A 116 -1.03 6.96 6.23
N VAL A 117 -0.98 6.88 4.90
CA VAL A 117 -0.85 5.63 4.14
C VAL A 117 0.57 5.49 3.62
N GLY A 118 1.28 4.47 4.10
CA GLY A 118 2.58 4.06 3.59
C GLY A 118 2.40 3.06 2.45
N VAL A 119 3.14 3.22 1.35
CA VAL A 119 3.05 2.38 0.16
C VAL A 119 4.33 1.59 -0.02
N CYS A 120 4.21 0.27 -0.08
CA CYS A 120 5.24 -0.68 -0.47
C CYS A 120 4.82 -1.39 -1.76
N ILE A 121 5.75 -1.57 -2.70
CA ILE A 121 5.45 -2.19 -3.99
C ILE A 121 6.37 -3.39 -4.19
N GLU A 122 5.79 -4.55 -4.46
CA GLU A 122 6.49 -5.80 -4.76
C GLU A 122 7.62 -6.12 -3.77
N ASN A 123 8.88 -6.02 -4.25
CA ASN A 123 10.06 -6.37 -3.50
C ASN A 123 10.31 -5.52 -2.24
N ASP A 124 9.71 -4.34 -2.14
CA ASP A 124 9.85 -3.47 -0.97
C ASP A 124 9.46 -4.18 0.32
N LEU A 125 8.51 -5.13 0.23
CA LEU A 125 8.06 -5.92 1.37
C LEU A 125 9.14 -6.81 1.97
N PHE A 126 10.11 -7.27 1.16
CA PHE A 126 11.19 -8.16 1.63
C PHE A 126 12.32 -7.42 2.37
N PHE A 127 12.22 -6.09 2.43
CA PHE A 127 13.20 -5.22 3.09
C PHE A 127 12.57 -4.57 4.33
N PRO A 128 12.80 -5.13 5.53
CA PRO A 128 12.18 -4.66 6.78
C PRO A 128 12.43 -3.18 7.07
N GLU A 129 13.56 -2.65 6.61
CA GLU A 129 13.91 -1.24 6.75
C GLU A 129 12.94 -0.30 6.03
N ASN A 130 12.34 -0.72 4.91
CA ASN A 130 11.33 0.06 4.20
C ASN A 130 10.07 0.21 5.06
N VAL A 131 9.56 -0.91 5.57
CA VAL A 131 8.39 -0.94 6.45
C VAL A 131 8.67 -0.15 7.74
N LYS A 132 9.84 -0.35 8.34
CA LYS A 132 10.26 0.39 9.53
C LYS A 132 10.30 1.90 9.27
N SER A 133 10.89 2.33 8.16
CA SER A 133 10.98 3.75 7.80
C SER A 133 9.61 4.39 7.64
N LEU A 134 8.66 3.73 6.98
CA LEU A 134 7.28 4.21 6.87
C LEU A 134 6.62 4.37 8.23
N THR A 135 6.83 3.41 9.15
CA THR A 135 6.25 3.48 10.49
C THR A 135 6.91 4.56 11.34
N ASP A 136 8.22 4.73 11.25
CA ASP A 136 8.96 5.79 11.96
C ASP A 136 8.55 7.19 11.46
N CYS A 137 8.19 7.31 10.18
CA CYS A 137 7.63 8.53 9.59
C CYS A 137 6.14 8.75 9.93
N GLY A 138 5.53 7.87 10.71
CA GLY A 138 4.19 8.07 11.26
C GLY A 138 3.05 7.61 10.37
N CYS A 139 3.25 6.64 9.45
CA CYS A 139 2.13 6.05 8.75
C CYS A 139 1.17 5.34 9.74
N ASN A 140 -0.11 5.30 9.38
CA ASN A 140 -1.16 4.68 10.19
C ASN A 140 -1.68 3.37 9.59
N VAL A 141 -1.43 3.17 8.30
CA VAL A 141 -1.72 1.95 7.53
C VAL A 141 -0.61 1.77 6.51
N ILE A 142 -0.16 0.55 6.29
CA ILE A 142 0.73 0.20 5.18
C ILE A 142 -0.09 -0.55 4.13
N VAL A 143 0.04 -0.11 2.88
CA VAL A 143 -0.50 -0.77 1.70
C VAL A 143 0.65 -1.43 0.95
N VAL A 144 0.49 -2.71 0.65
CA VAL A 144 1.43 -3.50 -0.15
C VAL A 144 0.75 -3.88 -1.46
N LEU A 145 1.37 -3.54 -2.57
CA LEU A 145 0.86 -3.83 -3.92
C LEU A 145 1.80 -4.79 -4.63
N ALA A 146 1.30 -5.96 -5.00
CA ALA A 146 2.05 -6.97 -5.73
C ALA A 146 1.25 -7.46 -6.95
N GLU A 147 1.93 -7.61 -8.07
CA GLU A 147 1.32 -8.09 -9.32
C GLU A 147 0.85 -9.55 -9.19
N GLN A 148 1.60 -10.35 -8.43
CA GLN A 148 1.29 -11.74 -8.19
C GLN A 148 1.72 -12.18 -6.79
N LEU A 149 0.99 -13.15 -6.23
CA LEU A 149 1.45 -13.88 -5.06
C LEU A 149 2.33 -15.05 -5.53
N ARG A 150 3.64 -14.92 -5.39
CA ARG A 150 4.60 -15.93 -5.89
C ARG A 150 4.83 -17.08 -4.92
N ASP A 151 4.62 -16.86 -3.62
CA ASP A 151 4.82 -17.86 -2.57
C ASP A 151 4.03 -17.50 -1.30
N VAL A 152 4.25 -18.25 -0.22
CA VAL A 152 3.59 -18.07 1.09
C VAL A 152 4.26 -17.02 1.98
N ILE A 153 5.41 -16.48 1.58
CA ILE A 153 6.19 -15.56 2.43
C ILE A 153 5.52 -14.18 2.58
N PRO A 154 5.01 -13.52 1.52
CA PRO A 154 4.40 -12.21 1.67
C PRO A 154 3.28 -12.12 2.71
N PRO A 155 2.30 -13.07 2.79
CA PRO A 155 1.31 -13.07 3.87
C PRO A 155 1.90 -13.23 5.27
N LEU A 156 2.98 -14.00 5.41
CA LEU A 156 3.69 -14.13 6.70
C LEU A 156 4.40 -12.82 7.08
N LEU A 157 5.01 -12.13 6.10
CA LEU A 157 5.70 -10.86 6.34
C LEU A 157 4.71 -9.77 6.75
N ILE A 158 3.58 -9.59 6.06
CA ILE A 158 2.60 -8.55 6.43
C ILE A 158 2.06 -8.78 7.83
N ARG A 159 1.81 -10.05 8.22
CA ARG A 159 1.41 -10.43 9.56
C ARG A 159 2.48 -10.10 10.59
N ALA A 160 3.74 -10.45 10.30
CA ALA A 160 4.87 -10.18 11.19
C ALA A 160 5.08 -8.66 11.36
N TYR A 161 5.07 -7.91 10.27
CA TYR A 161 5.28 -6.46 10.31
C TYR A 161 4.15 -5.72 11.01
N SER A 162 2.90 -6.10 10.76
CA SER A 162 1.77 -5.50 11.45
C SER A 162 1.91 -5.64 12.96
N TYR A 163 2.27 -6.83 13.46
CA TYR A 163 2.51 -7.07 14.87
C TYR A 163 3.77 -6.36 15.39
N LEU A 164 4.89 -6.46 14.68
CA LEU A 164 6.18 -5.94 15.12
C LEU A 164 6.24 -4.42 15.13
N TYR A 165 5.62 -3.77 14.17
CA TYR A 165 5.67 -2.31 14.01
C TYR A 165 4.39 -1.61 14.49
N GLY A 166 3.34 -2.37 14.84
CA GLY A 166 2.10 -1.82 15.41
C GLY A 166 1.29 -0.99 14.44
N VAL A 167 1.37 -1.32 13.15
CA VAL A 167 0.64 -0.65 12.05
C VAL A 167 -0.09 -1.71 11.23
N PRO A 168 -1.41 -1.59 11.00
CA PRO A 168 -2.13 -2.53 10.16
C PRO A 168 -1.60 -2.52 8.73
N VAL A 169 -1.58 -3.68 8.09
CA VAL A 169 -1.08 -3.87 6.73
C VAL A 169 -2.16 -4.48 5.86
N ILE A 170 -2.43 -3.86 4.70
CA ILE A 170 -3.31 -4.40 3.68
C ILE A 170 -2.44 -4.74 2.46
N MET A 171 -2.60 -5.92 1.90
CA MET A 171 -1.87 -6.33 0.69
C MET A 171 -2.85 -6.72 -0.41
N VAL A 172 -2.58 -6.21 -1.60
CA VAL A 172 -3.20 -6.66 -2.85
C VAL A 172 -2.13 -7.40 -3.64
N ALA A 173 -2.35 -8.70 -3.88
CA ALA A 173 -1.40 -9.56 -4.60
C ALA A 173 -2.15 -10.37 -5.67
N GLY A 174 -2.04 -9.92 -6.93
CA GLY A 174 -2.85 -10.44 -8.02
C GLY A 174 -4.33 -10.39 -7.68
N LYS A 175 -4.99 -11.55 -7.69
CA LYS A 175 -6.43 -11.68 -7.39
C LYS A 175 -6.77 -11.85 -5.91
N THR A 176 -5.83 -11.67 -5.01
CA THR A 176 -6.03 -11.91 -3.58
C THR A 176 -5.77 -10.65 -2.77
N ALA A 177 -6.72 -10.34 -1.91
CA ALA A 177 -6.59 -9.30 -0.89
C ALA A 177 -6.25 -9.92 0.47
N TYR A 178 -5.35 -9.30 1.22
CA TYR A 178 -4.99 -9.69 2.58
C TYR A 178 -5.07 -8.48 3.50
N PHE A 179 -5.45 -8.72 4.73
CA PHE A 179 -5.41 -7.73 5.81
C PHE A 179 -4.80 -8.35 7.06
N ALA A 180 -3.78 -7.71 7.61
CA ALA A 180 -3.17 -8.07 8.87
C ALA A 180 -3.35 -6.92 9.88
N ASP A 181 -3.94 -7.21 11.03
CA ASP A 181 -4.07 -6.25 12.11
C ASP A 181 -2.86 -6.30 13.06
N ILE A 182 -2.76 -5.33 13.96
CA ILE A 182 -1.64 -5.23 14.90
C ILE A 182 -1.61 -6.34 15.96
N SER A 183 -2.63 -7.18 16.05
CA SER A 183 -2.62 -8.38 16.90
C SER A 183 -1.90 -9.55 16.22
N GLY A 184 -1.62 -9.42 14.91
CA GLY A 184 -1.12 -10.49 14.07
C GLY A 184 -2.25 -11.40 13.56
N ALA A 185 -3.52 -11.03 13.72
CA ALA A 185 -4.61 -11.69 13.01
C ALA A 185 -4.52 -11.35 11.52
N ILE A 186 -4.83 -12.32 10.66
CA ILE A 186 -4.80 -12.15 9.21
C ILE A 186 -6.11 -12.64 8.61
N ALA A 187 -6.65 -11.86 7.67
CA ALA A 187 -7.78 -12.21 6.83
C ALA A 187 -7.35 -12.19 5.36
N SER A 188 -7.99 -12.98 4.53
CA SER A 188 -7.76 -12.98 3.09
C SER A 188 -9.05 -13.21 2.32
N SER A 189 -9.10 -12.71 1.10
CA SER A 189 -10.22 -12.87 0.17
C SER A 189 -9.71 -12.95 -1.26
N THR A 190 -10.36 -13.79 -2.05
CA THR A 190 -10.13 -13.91 -3.51
C THR A 190 -11.27 -13.30 -4.33
N GLN A 191 -12.18 -12.58 -3.66
CA GLN A 191 -13.23 -11.84 -4.35
C GLN A 191 -12.64 -10.61 -5.03
N ASN A 192 -13.14 -10.29 -6.22
CA ASN A 192 -12.69 -9.11 -6.96
C ASN A 192 -12.86 -7.81 -6.16
N THR A 193 -13.96 -7.72 -5.40
CA THR A 193 -14.21 -6.62 -4.49
C THR A 193 -14.23 -7.14 -3.06
N THR A 194 -13.34 -6.64 -2.22
CA THR A 194 -13.24 -7.03 -0.80
C THR A 194 -13.22 -5.79 0.07
N VAL A 195 -13.96 -5.82 1.17
CA VAL A 195 -14.02 -4.71 2.13
C VAL A 195 -13.43 -5.13 3.46
N PHE A 196 -12.52 -4.31 3.99
CA PHE A 196 -11.94 -4.49 5.32
C PHE A 196 -12.25 -3.27 6.19
N GLU A 197 -12.71 -3.52 7.41
CA GLU A 197 -12.75 -2.49 8.44
C GLU A 197 -11.39 -2.45 9.14
N VAL A 198 -10.71 -1.33 9.05
CA VAL A 198 -9.35 -1.14 9.52
C VAL A 198 -9.34 -0.06 10.59
N SER A 199 -8.65 -0.29 11.70
CA SER A 199 -8.36 0.74 12.70
C SER A 199 -6.98 1.33 12.43
N PRO A 200 -6.86 2.47 11.72
CA PRO A 200 -5.58 3.07 11.40
C PRO A 200 -4.86 3.48 12.66
N GLN A 201 -3.66 3.02 12.86
CA GLN A 201 -2.88 3.30 14.07
C GLN A 201 -1.39 3.06 13.86
N ASN A 202 -0.60 3.62 14.75
CA ASN A 202 0.83 3.38 14.87
C ASN A 202 1.13 3.19 16.36
N ARG A 203 0.79 2.00 16.90
CA ARG A 203 0.93 1.67 18.32
C ARG A 203 1.25 0.20 18.49
N TYR A 204 2.26 -0.08 19.29
CA TYR A 204 2.62 -1.46 19.62
C TYR A 204 1.55 -2.13 20.49
N ARG A 205 1.13 -3.32 20.10
CA ARG A 205 0.39 -4.23 20.97
C ARG A 205 1.39 -5.22 21.56
N VAL A 206 1.73 -5.06 22.81
CA VAL A 206 2.63 -5.98 23.53
C VAL A 206 1.81 -6.97 24.31
N VAL A 207 1.87 -8.25 23.92
CA VAL A 207 1.21 -9.35 24.64
C VAL A 207 2.08 -9.85 25.80
N THR A 208 3.41 -9.63 25.71
CA THR A 208 4.36 -10.01 26.76
C THR A 208 5.40 -8.90 26.94
N THR A 209 5.94 -8.78 28.13
CA THR A 209 7.03 -7.85 28.42
C THR A 209 8.27 -8.26 27.61
N ARG A 210 8.74 -7.37 26.73
CA ARG A 210 9.98 -7.54 25.97
C ARG A 210 11.06 -6.65 26.56
N ARG A 211 12.25 -7.17 26.77
CA ARG A 211 13.42 -6.33 27.03
C ARG A 211 13.83 -5.63 25.75
N LYS A 212 13.93 -4.32 25.78
CA LYS A 212 14.45 -3.51 24.68
C LYS A 212 15.99 -3.57 24.73
N GLY A 213 16.58 -4.44 23.94
CA GLY A 213 18.03 -4.45 23.73
C GLY A 213 18.87 -4.91 24.91
N ILE A 214 20.14 -5.15 24.62
CA ILE A 214 21.17 -5.59 25.59
C ILE A 214 21.56 -4.45 26.54
N ASN A 215 21.34 -3.20 26.14
CA ASN A 215 21.71 -1.99 26.89
C ASN A 215 20.54 -1.26 27.53
N SER A 216 19.35 -1.85 27.62
CA SER A 216 18.35 -1.32 28.53
C SER A 216 18.86 -1.55 29.95
N ASP A 217 19.49 -0.53 30.44
CA ASP A 217 20.15 -0.52 31.71
C ASP A 217 19.35 -1.25 32.77
N SER A 218 20.01 -2.17 33.32
CA SER A 218 19.94 -2.67 34.67
C SER A 218 19.86 -1.60 35.77
N LYS A 219 18.99 -0.65 35.63
CA LYS A 219 18.41 0.07 36.74
C LYS A 219 17.05 -0.54 36.98
N ALA A 220 17.07 -1.78 37.47
CA ALA A 220 16.02 -2.26 38.34
C ALA A 220 16.15 -1.41 39.60
N ASP A 221 15.34 -0.43 39.75
CA ASP A 221 15.07 0.15 41.04
C ASP A 221 14.40 -0.94 41.88
N TYR A 222 15.08 -1.30 42.91
CA TYR A 222 14.63 -2.17 43.99
C TYR A 222 13.60 -1.41 44.83
#